data_21ff771ef0d92d6f114f74384415715f
#
_entry.id   21ff771ef0d92d6f114f74384415715f
#
_cell.length_a   1.000
_cell.length_b   1.000
_cell.length_c   1.000
_cell.angle_alpha   90.00
_cell.angle_beta   90.00
_cell.angle_gamma   90.00
#
_symmetry.space_group_name_H-M   'P 1'
#
loop_
_entity.id
_entity.type
_entity.pdbx_description
1 polymer ?
#
loop_
_entity_poly.entity_id
_entity_poly.type
_entity_poly.pdbx_seq_one_letter_code
_entity_poly.pdbx_strand_id
1 'polypeptide(L)'
;MELKDVIQHPYLRTDSYGKIFLYCTPNDCACVPRHTIQMSEPVRPDVLQQAVKAALLRFPHMMIGIEATDTQLRYRINVADPVVLPFDGLWKRYCIGTEDTTGFLFLVGYQDDKIY
;
A
#
# COMPACT_ATOMS: atom_id res chain seq x y z
N MET A 1 -11.72 -0.10 -15.33
CA MET A 1 -12.25 -1.21 -14.53
C MET A 1 -13.03 -0.61 -13.36
N GLU A 2 -14.28 -0.94 -13.25
CA GLU A 2 -15.11 -0.47 -12.15
C GLU A 2 -14.86 -1.32 -10.89
N LEU A 3 -15.15 -0.75 -9.72
CA LEU A 3 -15.01 -1.47 -8.44
C LEU A 3 -15.80 -2.78 -8.43
N LYS A 4 -16.93 -2.82 -9.14
CA LYS A 4 -17.75 -4.03 -9.28
C LYS A 4 -17.01 -5.17 -9.97
N ASP A 5 -16.23 -4.85 -11.00
CA ASP A 5 -15.45 -5.84 -11.74
C ASP A 5 -14.30 -6.39 -10.90
N VAL A 6 -13.75 -5.54 -10.03
CA VAL A 6 -12.70 -5.93 -9.09
C VAL A 6 -13.24 -6.87 -8.01
N ILE A 7 -14.45 -6.62 -7.53
CA ILE A 7 -15.08 -7.45 -6.49
C ILE A 7 -15.52 -8.82 -7.01
N GLN A 8 -15.89 -8.93 -8.30
CA GLN A 8 -16.26 -10.22 -8.91
C GLN A 8 -15.08 -11.19 -8.96
N HIS A 9 -13.86 -10.66 -9.01
CA HIS A 9 -12.64 -11.46 -9.04
C HIS A 9 -11.71 -11.00 -7.90
N PRO A 10 -11.99 -11.42 -6.65
CA PRO A 10 -11.28 -10.89 -5.47
C PRO A 10 -9.80 -11.27 -5.41
N TYR A 11 -9.36 -12.15 -6.30
CA TYR A 11 -7.99 -12.63 -6.33
C TYR A 11 -7.34 -12.29 -7.67
N LEU A 12 -6.09 -11.86 -7.61
CA LEU A 12 -5.27 -11.63 -8.78
C LEU A 12 -4.08 -12.59 -8.76
N ARG A 13 -3.78 -13.13 -9.91
CA ARG A 13 -2.61 -14.01 -10.06
C ARG A 13 -1.33 -13.19 -9.93
N THR A 14 -0.39 -13.71 -9.15
CA THR A 14 0.92 -13.11 -9.00
C THR A 14 1.77 -13.41 -10.25
N ASP A 15 2.35 -12.39 -10.84
CA ASP A 15 3.28 -12.55 -11.95
C ASP A 15 4.65 -13.02 -11.48
N SER A 16 5.56 -13.30 -12.43
CA SER A 16 6.90 -13.83 -12.10
C SER A 16 7.73 -12.86 -11.26
N TYR A 17 7.69 -11.55 -11.56
CA TYR A 17 8.40 -10.54 -10.78
C TYR A 17 7.78 -10.38 -9.39
N GLY A 18 6.46 -10.35 -9.30
CA GLY A 18 5.77 -10.32 -8.02
C GLY A 18 6.13 -11.50 -7.14
N LYS A 19 6.23 -12.71 -7.70
CA LYS A 19 6.68 -13.91 -6.97
C LYS A 19 8.09 -13.76 -6.44
N ILE A 20 9.02 -13.23 -7.22
CA ILE A 20 10.39 -12.99 -6.77
C ILE A 20 10.40 -12.07 -5.54
N PHE A 21 9.70 -10.95 -5.60
CA PHE A 21 9.63 -10.02 -4.47
C PHE A 21 8.93 -10.62 -3.25
N LEU A 22 7.84 -11.35 -3.43
CA LEU A 22 7.08 -11.93 -2.31
C LEU A 22 7.81 -13.08 -1.62
N TYR A 23 8.45 -13.97 -2.40
CA TYR A 23 9.10 -15.16 -1.85
C TYR A 23 10.55 -14.93 -1.43
N CYS A 24 11.24 -13.96 -2.05
CA CYS A 24 12.64 -13.70 -1.77
C CYS A 24 12.88 -12.54 -0.80
N THR A 25 11.84 -11.82 -0.40
CA THR A 25 11.96 -10.73 0.56
C THR A 25 11.96 -11.30 1.98
N PRO A 26 12.99 -11.02 2.81
CA PRO A 26 12.97 -11.40 4.22
C PRO A 26 11.80 -10.75 4.96
N ASN A 27 11.30 -11.41 6.00
CA ASN A 27 10.14 -10.96 6.78
C ASN A 27 10.31 -9.55 7.39
N ASP A 28 11.55 -9.14 7.61
CA ASP A 28 11.88 -7.87 8.24
C ASP A 28 12.39 -6.80 7.26
N CYS A 29 12.48 -7.13 5.98
CA CYS A 29 13.14 -6.25 5.01
C CYS A 29 12.47 -6.31 3.64
N ALA A 30 11.40 -5.55 3.51
CA ALA A 30 10.78 -5.35 2.20
C ALA A 30 11.64 -4.41 1.35
N CYS A 31 11.79 -4.74 0.08
CA CYS A 31 12.37 -3.83 -0.90
C CYS A 31 11.28 -2.82 -1.31
N VAL A 32 11.22 -1.70 -0.59
CA VAL A 32 10.18 -0.68 -0.80
C VAL A 32 10.85 0.62 -1.24
N PRO A 33 10.64 1.05 -2.48
CA PRO A 33 11.12 2.36 -2.91
C PRO A 33 10.34 3.46 -2.19
N ARG A 34 11.05 4.53 -1.86
CA ARG A 34 10.47 5.70 -1.21
C ARG A 34 10.48 6.88 -2.17
N HIS A 35 9.33 7.47 -2.34
CA HIS A 35 9.18 8.72 -3.10
C HIS A 35 8.88 9.85 -2.12
N THR A 36 9.51 10.98 -2.30
CA THR A 36 9.27 12.18 -1.49
C THR A 36 8.74 13.28 -2.38
N ILE A 37 7.62 13.87 -1.97
CA ILE A 37 7.00 15.00 -2.66
C ILE A 37 6.95 16.16 -1.69
N GLN A 38 7.55 17.28 -2.08
CA GLN A 38 7.48 18.51 -1.31
C GLN A 38 6.31 19.36 -1.78
N MET A 39 5.45 19.73 -0.85
CA MET A 39 4.28 20.56 -1.09
C MET A 39 4.61 22.04 -0.81
N SER A 40 3.78 22.95 -1.29
CA SER A 40 3.93 24.39 -1.04
C SER A 40 3.42 24.82 0.34
N GLU A 41 2.64 23.96 0.99
CA GLU A 41 2.04 24.22 2.30
C GLU A 41 2.20 22.98 3.18
N PRO A 42 2.10 23.14 4.51
CA PRO A 42 2.09 21.99 5.41
C PRO A 42 0.99 21.00 5.06
N VAL A 43 1.30 19.72 5.14
CA VAL A 43 0.35 18.65 4.83
C VAL A 43 -0.68 18.54 5.95
N ARG A 44 -1.95 18.50 5.55
CA ARG A 44 -3.06 18.23 6.47
C ARG A 44 -3.43 16.75 6.38
N PRO A 45 -3.30 15.98 7.48
CA PRO A 45 -3.51 14.54 7.46
C PRO A 45 -4.91 14.12 7.02
N ASP A 46 -5.93 14.84 7.42
CA ASP A 46 -7.32 14.56 7.05
C ASP A 46 -7.55 14.71 5.53
N VAL A 47 -6.98 15.73 4.94
CA VAL A 47 -7.07 15.96 3.49
C VAL A 47 -6.26 14.89 2.74
N LEU A 48 -5.08 14.56 3.23
CA LEU A 48 -4.25 13.51 2.63
C LEU A 48 -4.95 12.15 2.68
N GLN A 49 -5.60 11.81 3.80
CA GLN A 49 -6.37 10.57 3.93
C GLN A 49 -7.48 10.49 2.88
N GLN A 50 -8.22 11.57 2.67
CA GLN A 50 -9.26 11.62 1.65
C GLN A 50 -8.69 11.51 0.23
N ALA A 51 -7.55 12.17 -0.01
CA ALA A 51 -6.88 12.10 -1.30
C ALA A 51 -6.41 10.68 -1.63
N VAL A 52 -5.87 9.95 -0.66
CA VAL A 52 -5.45 8.57 -0.84
C VAL A 52 -6.64 7.68 -1.16
N LYS A 53 -7.76 7.84 -0.46
CA LYS A 53 -8.99 7.11 -0.77
C LYS A 53 -9.48 7.39 -2.19
N ALA A 54 -9.52 8.64 -2.58
CA ALA A 54 -9.95 9.04 -3.92
C ALA A 54 -9.01 8.46 -5.00
N ALA A 55 -7.71 8.48 -4.75
CA ALA A 55 -6.73 7.90 -5.65
C ALA A 55 -6.91 6.38 -5.82
N LEU A 56 -7.19 5.67 -4.73
CA LEU A 56 -7.45 4.23 -4.79
C LEU A 56 -8.69 3.90 -5.63
N LEU A 57 -9.74 4.68 -5.53
CA LEU A 57 -10.93 4.49 -6.36
C LEU A 57 -10.64 4.69 -7.85
N ARG A 58 -9.71 5.60 -8.17
CA ARG A 58 -9.27 5.83 -9.54
C ARG A 58 -8.31 4.73 -10.04
N PHE A 59 -7.51 4.18 -9.14
CA PHE A 59 -6.51 3.15 -9.47
C PHE A 59 -6.80 1.87 -8.67
N PRO A 60 -7.91 1.17 -8.96
CA PRO A 60 -8.34 0.04 -8.14
C PRO A 60 -7.35 -1.13 -8.12
N HIS A 61 -6.44 -1.22 -9.09
CA HIS A 61 -5.37 -2.23 -9.07
C HIS A 61 -4.36 -2.06 -7.92
N MET A 62 -4.35 -0.89 -7.28
CA MET A 62 -3.57 -0.66 -6.05
C MET A 62 -4.29 -1.11 -4.78
N MET A 63 -5.59 -1.45 -4.87
CA MET A 63 -6.40 -1.92 -3.75
C MET A 63 -6.19 -3.41 -3.52
N ILE A 64 -4.95 -3.81 -3.27
CA ILE A 64 -4.60 -5.21 -3.10
C ILE A 64 -3.78 -5.44 -1.84
N GLY A 65 -3.92 -6.62 -1.28
CA GLY A 65 -3.06 -7.18 -0.25
C GLY A 65 -2.56 -8.54 -0.66
N ILE A 66 -1.82 -9.18 0.21
CA ILE A 66 -1.26 -10.51 -0.01
C ILE A 66 -2.07 -11.52 0.80
N GLU A 67 -2.42 -12.63 0.17
CA GLU A 67 -3.01 -13.78 0.84
C GLU A 67 -2.12 -15.00 0.63
N ALA A 68 -1.73 -15.64 1.72
CA ALA A 68 -1.02 -16.90 1.69
C ALA A 68 -2.01 -18.06 1.69
N THR A 69 -1.89 -18.98 0.74
CA THR A 69 -2.56 -20.26 0.75
C THR A 69 -1.57 -21.38 1.04
N ASP A 70 -2.04 -22.62 1.20
CA ASP A 70 -1.17 -23.76 1.47
C ASP A 70 -0.13 -24.00 0.36
N THR A 71 -0.41 -23.52 -0.85
CA THR A 71 0.40 -23.80 -2.03
C THR A 71 1.02 -22.57 -2.68
N GLN A 72 0.53 -21.35 -2.40
CA GLN A 72 1.00 -20.15 -3.09
C GLN A 72 0.68 -18.85 -2.34
N LEU A 73 1.39 -17.80 -2.71
CA LEU A 73 1.02 -16.42 -2.40
C LEU A 73 0.24 -15.83 -3.58
N ARG A 74 -0.82 -15.10 -3.28
CA ARG A 74 -1.63 -14.43 -4.29
C ARG A 74 -2.06 -13.05 -3.82
N TYR A 75 -2.41 -12.19 -4.76
CA TYR A 75 -3.01 -10.90 -4.44
C TYR A 75 -4.49 -11.06 -4.16
N ARG A 76 -4.94 -10.39 -3.13
CA ARG A 76 -6.36 -10.29 -2.77
C ARG A 76 -6.79 -8.84 -2.80
N ILE A 77 -8.02 -8.59 -3.28
CA ILE A 77 -8.60 -7.25 -3.21
C ILE A 77 -8.75 -6.84 -1.74
N ASN A 78 -8.22 -5.67 -1.42
CA ASN A 78 -8.28 -5.11 -0.08
C ASN A 78 -9.17 -3.86 -0.10
N VAL A 79 -10.31 -3.94 0.58
CA VAL A 79 -11.29 -2.86 0.67
C VAL A 79 -11.21 -2.09 2.00
N ALA A 80 -10.20 -2.37 2.81
CA ALA A 80 -9.97 -1.64 4.04
C ALA A 80 -9.65 -0.17 3.77
N ASP A 81 -9.78 0.67 4.78
CA ASP A 81 -9.35 2.06 4.69
C ASP A 81 -7.82 2.15 4.76
N PRO A 82 -7.17 2.85 3.82
CA PRO A 82 -5.74 3.07 3.87
C PRO A 82 -5.37 3.95 5.06
N VAL A 83 -4.16 3.76 5.57
CA VAL A 83 -3.62 4.54 6.68
C VAL A 83 -2.64 5.56 6.17
N VAL A 84 -2.76 6.79 6.68
CA VAL A 84 -1.79 7.86 6.48
C VAL A 84 -1.10 8.10 7.81
N LEU A 85 0.22 7.94 7.84
CA LEU A 85 1.00 7.96 9.08
C LEU A 85 1.93 9.18 9.15
N PRO A 86 2.06 9.79 10.34
CA PRO A 86 3.09 10.81 10.53
C PRO A 86 4.48 10.17 10.57
N PHE A 87 5.42 10.74 9.82
CA PHE A 87 6.82 10.39 9.91
C PHE A 87 7.54 11.42 10.78
N ASP A 88 8.19 10.95 11.80
CA ASP A 88 8.87 11.83 12.80
C ASP A 88 10.35 12.07 12.48
N GLY A 89 10.76 11.80 11.26
CA GLY A 89 12.15 11.95 10.82
C GLY A 89 13.04 10.76 11.13
N LEU A 90 12.57 9.80 11.88
CA LEU A 90 13.30 8.58 12.17
C LEU A 90 12.97 7.49 11.13
N TRP A 91 14.01 6.74 10.75
CA TRP A 91 13.83 5.59 9.91
C TRP A 91 13.13 4.49 10.69
N LYS A 92 11.85 4.30 10.40
CA LYS A 92 11.13 3.13 10.86
C LYS A 92 10.83 2.22 9.68
N ARG A 93 11.10 0.94 9.85
CA ARG A 93 10.71 -0.06 8.87
C ARG A 93 9.26 -0.44 9.10
N TYR A 94 8.48 -0.34 8.05
CA TYR A 94 7.11 -0.80 8.04
C TYR A 94 7.00 -2.04 7.18
N CYS A 95 6.27 -3.03 7.68
CA CYS A 95 6.01 -4.24 6.91
C CYS A 95 4.76 -4.03 6.07
N ILE A 96 4.94 -3.85 4.77
CA ILE A 96 3.82 -3.73 3.84
C ILE A 96 3.03 -5.05 3.78
N GLY A 97 1.72 -4.95 3.53
CA GLY A 97 0.83 -6.11 3.50
C GLY A 97 0.45 -6.66 4.86
N THR A 98 0.86 -6.00 5.95
CA THR A 98 0.54 -6.37 7.34
C THR A 98 -0.36 -5.33 7.99
N GLU A 99 -0.56 -5.45 9.29
CA GLU A 99 -1.32 -4.48 10.09
C GLU A 99 -0.74 -3.07 10.01
N ASP A 100 0.57 -2.94 9.83
CA ASP A 100 1.23 -1.64 9.71
C ASP A 100 0.66 -0.79 8.57
N THR A 101 0.20 -1.43 7.51
CA THR A 101 -0.34 -0.77 6.31
C THR A 101 -1.81 -1.12 6.06
N THR A 102 -2.50 -1.66 7.07
CA THR A 102 -3.87 -2.20 6.93
C THR A 102 -4.02 -3.18 5.76
N GLY A 103 -2.97 -3.96 5.51
CA GLY A 103 -2.91 -4.97 4.47
C GLY A 103 -2.49 -4.48 3.09
N PHE A 104 -2.38 -3.18 2.85
CA PHE A 104 -1.96 -2.64 1.56
C PHE A 104 -0.46 -2.85 1.30
N LEU A 105 -0.09 -2.90 0.01
CA LEU A 105 1.29 -3.05 -0.43
C LEU A 105 1.99 -1.70 -0.63
N PHE A 106 1.47 -0.66 -0.04
CA PHE A 106 2.05 0.67 -0.02
C PHE A 106 1.80 1.34 1.33
N LEU A 107 2.53 2.39 1.59
CA LEU A 107 2.36 3.23 2.77
C LEU A 107 2.47 4.69 2.35
N VAL A 108 1.56 5.52 2.83
CA VAL A 108 1.62 6.97 2.66
C VAL A 108 1.91 7.59 4.01
N GLY A 109 2.93 8.41 4.05
CA GLY A 109 3.32 9.15 5.25
C GLY A 109 3.48 10.63 4.97
N TYR A 110 3.56 11.42 6.02
CA TYR A 110 3.76 12.86 5.92
C TYR A 110 4.64 13.39 7.05
N GLN A 111 5.32 14.45 6.77
CA GLN A 111 6.06 15.24 7.76
C GLN A 111 6.16 16.69 7.26
N ASP A 112 5.66 17.63 8.04
CA ASP A 112 5.63 19.06 7.68
C ASP A 112 4.97 19.27 6.30
N ASP A 113 5.74 19.72 5.31
CA ASP A 113 5.29 19.98 3.94
C ASP A 113 5.59 18.82 2.97
N LYS A 114 6.01 17.66 3.48
CA LYS A 114 6.43 16.53 2.66
C LYS A 114 5.48 15.36 2.78
N ILE A 115 5.26 14.70 1.63
CA ILE A 115 4.52 13.44 1.51
C ILE A 115 5.50 12.36 1.07
N TYR A 116 5.39 11.22 1.70
CA TYR A 116 6.20 10.04 1.40
C TYR A 116 5.37 8.89 0.90
#